data_db6967b1fe38f1df8ea910f8baa1339d
#
_entry.id   db6967b1fe38f1df8ea910f8baa1339d
#
_cell.length_a   1.000
_cell.length_b   1.000
_cell.length_c   1.000
_cell.angle_alpha   90.00
_cell.angle_beta   90.00
_cell.angle_gamma   90.00
#
_symmetry.space_group_name_H-M   'P 1'
#
loop_
_entity.id
_entity.type
_entity.pdbx_description
1 polymer ?
#
loop_
_entity_poly.entity_id
_entity_poly.type
_entity_poly.pdbx_seq_one_letter_code
_entity_poly.pdbx_strand_id
1 'polypeptide(L)' 'MKKYEYKFVEIQRETGLKAKTGDTFEKCKQVISEEAEQGWKLVQVVTPSNEKAGAYAPYCYQIIFEREV' A
#
# COMPACT_ATOMS: atom_id res chain seq x y z
N MET A 1 12.99 -26.19 -3.84
CA MET A 1 11.76 -25.43 -3.83
C MET A 1 12.06 -23.99 -3.40
N LYS A 2 11.62 -23.02 -4.18
CA LYS A 2 11.86 -21.63 -3.85
C LYS A 2 10.90 -21.18 -2.75
N LYS A 3 11.41 -20.40 -1.82
CA LYS A 3 10.61 -19.85 -0.74
C LYS A 3 10.53 -18.34 -0.90
N TYR A 4 9.41 -17.79 -0.51
CA TYR A 4 9.19 -16.35 -0.58
C TYR A 4 8.70 -15.86 0.77
N GLU A 5 9.09 -14.64 1.10
CA GLU A 5 8.52 -13.95 2.25
C GLU A 5 7.71 -12.77 1.73
N TYR A 6 6.72 -12.36 2.48
CA TYR A 6 5.80 -11.30 2.10
C TYR A 6 5.85 -10.18 3.12
N LYS A 7 5.68 -8.97 2.61
CA LYS A 7 5.66 -7.78 3.44
C LYS A 7 4.42 -6.97 3.11
N PHE A 8 3.72 -6.52 4.13
CA PHE A 8 2.50 -5.73 3.97
C PHE A 8 2.76 -4.33 4.51
N VAL A 9 2.57 -3.33 3.66
CA VAL A 9 2.76 -1.93 4.04
C VAL A 9 1.43 -1.21 3.94
N GLU A 10 0.99 -0.63 5.04
CA GLU A 10 -0.26 0.13 5.07
C GLU A 10 0.04 1.61 4.86
N ILE A 11 -0.66 2.20 3.92
CA ILE A 11 -0.58 3.63 3.66
C ILE A 11 -1.93 4.25 4.01
N GLN A 12 -1.96 5.06 5.05
CA GLN A 12 -3.17 5.76 5.47
C GLN A 12 -3.59 6.77 4.42
N ARG A 13 -4.89 6.82 4.14
CA ARG A 13 -5.41 7.81 3.21
C ARG A 13 -5.28 9.21 3.79
N GLU A 14 -4.73 10.11 3.02
CA GLU A 14 -4.66 11.52 3.42
C GLU A 14 -6.05 12.12 3.42
N THR A 15 -6.42 12.73 4.53
CA THR A 15 -7.70 13.43 4.66
C THR A 15 -7.41 14.83 5.19
N GLY A 16 -8.25 15.77 4.81
CA GLY A 16 -8.12 17.14 5.27
C GLY A 16 -8.12 18.14 4.13
N LEU A 17 -8.16 19.40 4.48
CA LEU A 17 -8.30 20.49 3.52
C LEU A 17 -7.10 20.65 2.60
N LYS A 18 -5.94 20.20 3.03
CA LYS A 18 -4.71 20.33 2.25
C LYS A 18 -4.41 19.10 1.38
N ALA A 19 -5.18 18.03 1.54
CA ALA A 19 -4.96 16.82 0.77
C ALA A 19 -5.47 17.03 -0.65
N LYS A 20 -4.62 16.73 -1.63
CA LYS A 20 -4.99 16.81 -3.03
C LYS A 20 -5.35 15.42 -3.55
N THR A 21 -6.16 15.38 -4.60
CA THR A 21 -6.49 14.13 -5.27
C THR A 21 -5.21 13.44 -5.74
N GLY A 22 -5.02 12.21 -5.31
CA GLY A 22 -3.85 11.43 -5.74
C GLY A 22 -2.65 11.48 -4.82
N ASP A 23 -2.64 12.36 -3.80
CA ASP A 23 -1.50 12.46 -2.89
C ASP A 23 -1.17 11.13 -2.22
N THR A 24 -2.17 10.40 -1.76
CA THR A 24 -1.95 9.11 -1.11
C THR A 24 -1.35 8.10 -2.09
N PHE A 25 -1.81 8.14 -3.33
CA PHE A 25 -1.31 7.23 -4.35
C PHE A 25 0.16 7.53 -4.70
N GLU A 26 0.54 8.81 -4.69
CA GLU A 26 1.93 9.19 -4.90
C GLU A 26 2.83 8.64 -3.79
N LYS A 27 2.34 8.63 -2.56
CA LYS A 27 3.06 7.99 -1.46
C LYS A 27 3.25 6.49 -1.71
N CYS A 28 2.23 5.82 -2.25
CA CYS A 28 2.33 4.41 -2.59
C CYS A 28 3.42 4.17 -3.62
N LYS A 29 3.48 5.02 -4.65
CA LYS A 29 4.52 4.92 -5.68
C LYS A 29 5.91 5.07 -5.08
N GLN A 30 6.07 6.01 -4.17
CA GLN A 30 7.34 6.24 -3.51
C GLN A 30 7.76 5.02 -2.70
N VAL A 31 6.85 4.46 -1.92
CA VAL A 31 7.12 3.28 -1.11
C VAL A 31 7.49 2.09 -1.99
N ILE A 32 6.76 1.90 -3.09
CA ILE A 32 7.03 0.82 -4.03
C ILE A 32 8.47 0.93 -4.56
N SER A 33 8.88 2.14 -4.95
CA SER A 33 10.22 2.37 -5.47
C SER A 33 11.30 2.13 -4.41
N GLU A 34 11.06 2.61 -3.20
CA GLU A 34 12.02 2.43 -2.10
C GLU A 34 12.18 0.96 -1.73
N GLU A 35 11.09 0.24 -1.66
CA GLU A 35 11.13 -1.18 -1.32
C GLU A 35 11.77 -2.00 -2.43
N ALA A 36 11.58 -1.60 -3.68
CA ALA A 36 12.22 -2.26 -4.81
C ALA A 36 13.75 -2.19 -4.71
N GLU A 37 14.27 -1.08 -4.20
CA GLU A 37 15.70 -0.92 -3.98
C GLU A 37 16.22 -1.88 -2.92
N GLN A 38 15.35 -2.32 -2.01
CA GLN A 38 15.69 -3.29 -0.98
C GLN A 38 15.50 -4.74 -1.43
N GLY A 39 15.15 -4.95 -2.69
CA GLY A 39 14.94 -6.28 -3.23
C GLY A 39 13.52 -6.80 -3.13
N TRP A 40 12.58 -5.96 -2.70
CA TRP A 40 11.18 -6.34 -2.61
C TRP A 40 10.47 -6.14 -3.95
N LYS A 41 9.66 -7.10 -4.33
CA LYS A 41 8.91 -7.05 -5.58
C LYS A 41 7.43 -6.79 -5.26
N LEU A 42 6.85 -5.84 -5.97
CA LEU A 42 5.43 -5.53 -5.80
C LEU A 42 4.57 -6.68 -6.31
N VAL A 43 3.65 -7.14 -5.47
CA VAL A 43 2.67 -8.15 -5.85
C VAL A 43 1.36 -7.47 -6.20
N GLN A 44 0.84 -6.65 -5.30
CA GLN A 44 -0.47 -6.04 -5.48
C GLN A 44 -0.67 -4.89 -4.52
N VAL A 45 -1.48 -3.92 -4.93
CA VAL A 45 -1.98 -2.85 -4.06
C VAL A 45 -3.48 -3.07 -3.91
N VAL A 46 -3.96 -3.16 -2.68
CA VAL A 46 -5.38 -3.35 -2.42
C VAL A 46 -5.91 -2.20 -1.57
N THR A 47 -7.19 -1.93 -1.70
CA THR A 47 -7.86 -0.86 -0.97
C THR A 47 -9.02 -1.45 -0.18
N PRO A 48 -8.74 -2.04 1.00
CA PRO A 48 -9.82 -2.63 1.78
C PRO A 48 -10.81 -1.57 2.25
N SER A 49 -12.09 -1.90 2.24
CA SER A 49 -13.12 -1.01 2.74
C SER A 49 -13.19 -1.09 4.25
N ASN A 50 -13.65 0.00 4.85
CA ASN A 50 -13.84 0.05 6.29
C ASN A 50 -15.20 -0.54 6.66
N GLU A 51 -15.22 -1.84 6.89
CA GLU A 51 -16.45 -2.57 7.17
C GLU A 51 -17.09 -2.16 8.50
N LYS A 52 -16.28 -1.79 9.47
CA LYS A 52 -16.77 -1.47 10.81
C LYS A 52 -17.57 -0.19 10.88
N ALA A 53 -17.21 0.77 10.06
CA ALA A 53 -17.87 2.07 10.09
C ALA A 53 -19.04 2.17 9.12
N GLY A 54 -19.26 1.14 8.29
CA GLY A 54 -20.27 1.20 7.25
C GLY A 54 -19.94 2.24 6.19
N ALA A 55 -18.74 2.75 6.20
CA ALA A 55 -18.29 3.71 5.21
C ALA A 55 -17.87 2.98 3.94
N TYR A 56 -18.21 3.57 2.81
CA TYR A 56 -17.90 2.96 1.52
C TYR A 56 -16.56 3.39 0.96
N ALA A 57 -15.99 4.47 1.47
CA ALA A 57 -14.71 4.96 0.98
C ALA A 57 -13.57 4.13 1.54
N PRO A 58 -12.59 3.76 0.72
CA PRO A 58 -11.39 3.12 1.25
C PRO A 58 -10.63 4.12 2.10
N TYR A 59 -10.12 3.67 3.24
CA TYR A 59 -9.39 4.57 4.13
C TYR A 59 -7.90 4.29 4.19
N CYS A 60 -7.46 3.27 3.52
CA CYS A 60 -6.02 2.98 3.42
C CYS A 60 -5.72 2.16 2.17
N TYR A 61 -4.45 2.15 1.81
CA TYR A 61 -3.93 1.24 0.79
C TYR A 61 -3.07 0.21 1.50
N GLN A 62 -3.16 -1.03 1.06
CA GLN A 62 -2.28 -2.10 1.51
C GLN A 62 -1.41 -2.50 0.34
N ILE A 63 -0.11 -2.35 0.47
CA ILE A 63 0.82 -2.71 -0.58
C ILE A 63 1.47 -4.04 -0.21
N ILE A 64 1.35 -5.02 -1.08
CA ILE A 64 1.85 -6.36 -0.82
C ILE A 64 3.11 -6.57 -1.64
N PHE A 65 4.19 -6.91 -0.95
CA PHE A 65 5.48 -7.19 -1.57
C PHE A 65 5.88 -8.62 -1.31
N GLU A 66 6.69 -9.17 -2.22
CA GLU A 66 7.30 -10.47 -2.00
C GLU A 66 8.80 -10.40 -2.27
N ARG A 67 9.54 -11.30 -1.67
CA ARG A 67 10.97 -11.42 -1.88
C ARG A 67 11.36 -12.88 -1.73
N GLU A 68 12.22 -13.35 -2.62
CA GLU A 68 12.75 -14.70 -2.52
C GLU A 68 13.73 -14.80 -1.35
N VAL A 69 13.56 -15.83 -0.56
CA VAL A 69 14.39 -16.05 0.64
C VAL A 69 15.51 -17.03 0.36
#